data_614c931c35f05c893c30bfc386e3832d
#
_entry.id   614c931c35f05c893c30bfc386e3832d
#
_cell.length_a   1.000
_cell.length_b   1.000
_cell.length_c   1.000
_cell.angle_alpha   90.00
_cell.angle_beta   90.00
_cell.angle_gamma   90.00
#
_symmetry.space_group_name_H-M   'P 1'
#
loop_
_entity.id
_entity.type
_entity.pdbx_description
1 polymer ?
#
loop_
_entity_poly.entity_id
_entity_poly.type
_entity_poly.pdbx_seq_one_letter_code
_entity_poly.pdbx_strand_id
1 'polypeptide(L)'
;IYYMGPSPAREGRPIGSAGPTTASRMDKYAPSLLDLGLIGMIGKGKRNPAVHEAIVRDKAVYFAAVGGAGALLSKCITSSEVIAYDDLGTEAVRKLTVKDFPVIVVIDSDGRDLYEEI
;
A
#
# COMPACT_ATOMS: atom_id res chain seq x y z
N ILE A 1 3.33 0.43 4.28
CA ILE A 1 2.36 -0.66 4.00
C ILE A 1 1.83 -0.49 2.59
N TYR A 2 1.84 -1.57 1.83
CA TYR A 2 1.18 -1.65 0.53
C TYR A 2 -0.12 -2.44 0.67
N TYR A 3 -1.23 -1.76 0.42
CA TYR A 3 -2.56 -2.40 0.38
C TYR A 3 -2.74 -3.04 -0.98
N MET A 4 -2.48 -4.34 -1.05
CA MET A 4 -2.56 -5.08 -2.31
C MET A 4 -3.42 -6.33 -2.17
N GLY A 5 -3.97 -6.78 -3.32
CA GLY A 5 -4.68 -8.04 -3.43
C GLY A 5 -3.90 -8.99 -4.34
N PRO A 6 -2.92 -9.73 -3.81
CA PRO A 6 -2.10 -10.59 -4.65
C PRO A 6 -2.87 -11.83 -5.09
N SER A 7 -2.51 -12.35 -6.25
CA SER A 7 -2.88 -13.69 -6.65
C SER A 7 -1.79 -14.68 -6.19
N PRO A 8 -2.09 -15.99 -6.14
CA PRO A 8 -1.08 -16.98 -5.76
C PRO A 8 0.15 -16.91 -6.66
N ALA A 9 1.33 -17.09 -6.08
CA ALA A 9 2.58 -17.09 -6.83
C ALA A 9 2.65 -18.28 -7.78
N ARG A 10 3.19 -18.02 -8.96
CA ARG A 10 3.55 -19.08 -9.91
C ARG A 10 4.93 -19.62 -9.55
N GLU A 11 5.22 -20.85 -9.97
CA GLU A 11 6.52 -21.45 -9.77
C GLU A 11 7.64 -20.54 -10.26
N GLY A 12 8.67 -20.37 -9.44
CA GLY A 12 9.81 -19.51 -9.75
C GLY A 12 9.57 -18.02 -9.57
N ARG A 13 8.41 -17.60 -9.07
CA ARG A 13 8.08 -16.19 -8.83
C ARG A 13 7.83 -15.91 -7.36
N PRO A 14 8.28 -14.77 -6.81
CA PRO A 14 8.07 -14.42 -5.41
C PRO A 14 6.61 -14.14 -5.06
N ILE A 15 5.83 -13.67 -6.03
CA ILE A 15 4.42 -13.33 -5.84
C ILE A 15 3.70 -13.44 -7.19
N GLY A 16 2.37 -13.57 -7.15
CA GLY A 16 1.53 -13.47 -8.34
C GLY A 16 1.26 -12.02 -8.70
N SER A 17 0.13 -11.74 -9.33
CA SER A 17 -0.28 -10.35 -9.60
C SER A 17 -0.34 -9.57 -8.28
N ALA A 18 0.15 -8.32 -8.28
CA ALA A 18 0.31 -7.51 -7.08
C ALA A 18 -0.28 -6.10 -7.25
N GLY A 19 -1.53 -6.03 -7.72
CA GLY A 19 -2.23 -4.78 -7.91
C GLY A 19 -2.68 -4.12 -6.60
N PRO A 20 -2.80 -2.78 -6.57
CA PRO A 20 -3.30 -2.09 -5.40
C PRO A 20 -4.78 -2.38 -5.16
N THR A 21 -5.17 -2.49 -3.90
CA THR A 21 -6.57 -2.55 -3.51
C THR A 21 -7.01 -1.22 -2.90
N THR A 22 -8.32 -1.05 -2.71
CA THR A 22 -8.91 0.17 -2.16
C THR A 22 -8.41 0.40 -0.73
N ALA A 23 -7.70 1.50 -0.54
CA ALA A 23 -7.08 1.83 0.75
C ALA A 23 -8.11 2.24 1.82
N SER A 24 -9.25 2.79 1.43
CA SER A 24 -10.26 3.30 2.38
C SER A 24 -10.80 2.23 3.33
N ARG A 25 -10.72 0.96 2.96
CA ARG A 25 -11.11 -0.15 3.86
C ARG A 25 -10.29 -0.18 5.13
N MET A 26 -9.07 0.37 5.09
CA MET A 26 -8.14 0.39 6.22
C MET A 26 -8.14 1.73 6.97
N ASP A 27 -8.99 2.69 6.55
CA ASP A 27 -9.00 4.03 7.16
C ASP A 27 -9.36 4.01 8.64
N LYS A 28 -10.11 3.01 9.07
CA LYS A 28 -10.47 2.83 10.47
C LYS A 28 -9.24 2.54 11.35
N TYR A 29 -8.23 1.90 10.78
CA TYR A 29 -7.04 1.44 11.52
C TYR A 29 -5.79 2.29 11.26
N ALA A 30 -5.73 2.95 10.10
CA ALA A 30 -4.53 3.66 9.65
C ALA A 30 -4.04 4.75 10.62
N PRO A 31 -4.90 5.60 11.21
CA PRO A 31 -4.41 6.61 12.15
C PRO A 31 -3.63 6.05 13.33
N SER A 32 -4.08 4.92 13.89
CA SER A 32 -3.37 4.27 15.00
C SER A 32 -2.00 3.77 14.59
N LEU A 33 -1.89 3.22 13.38
CA LEU A 33 -0.60 2.73 12.86
C LEU A 33 0.34 3.89 12.55
N LEU A 34 -0.18 4.99 12.02
CA LEU A 34 0.61 6.20 11.78
C LEU A 34 1.18 6.75 13.09
N ASP A 35 0.37 6.76 14.15
CA ASP A 35 0.82 7.19 15.49
C ASP A 35 1.91 6.27 16.05
N LEU A 36 1.95 5.01 15.62
CA LEU A 36 2.96 4.03 16.04
C LEU A 36 4.23 4.04 15.18
N GLY A 37 4.29 4.91 14.18
CA GLY A 37 5.50 5.07 13.36
C GLY A 37 5.39 4.61 11.90
N LEU A 38 4.20 4.27 11.42
CA LEU A 38 4.00 4.01 10.00
C LEU A 38 4.26 5.30 9.22
N ILE A 39 5.16 5.27 8.24
CA ILE A 39 5.58 6.47 7.49
C ILE A 39 5.08 6.51 6.06
N GLY A 40 4.67 5.38 5.50
CA GLY A 40 4.20 5.35 4.12
C GLY A 40 3.10 4.32 3.91
N MET A 41 2.16 4.68 3.07
CA MET A 41 1.07 3.79 2.66
C MET A 41 0.95 3.84 1.14
N ILE A 42 0.71 2.71 0.53
CA ILE A 42 0.52 2.59 -0.92
C ILE A 42 -0.80 1.86 -1.17
N GLY A 43 -1.64 2.41 -2.00
CA GLY A 43 -2.92 1.78 -2.33
C GLY A 43 -3.59 2.51 -3.49
N LYS A 44 -4.91 2.54 -3.51
CA LYS A 44 -5.67 3.33 -4.47
C LYS A 44 -6.89 3.95 -3.80
N GLY A 45 -7.35 5.06 -4.36
CA GLY A 45 -8.57 5.74 -3.94
C GLY A 45 -8.36 6.76 -2.84
N LYS A 46 -9.41 7.46 -2.52
CA LYS A 46 -9.41 8.52 -1.50
C LYS A 46 -9.30 7.93 -0.09
N ARG A 47 -8.79 8.76 0.82
CA ARG A 47 -8.76 8.45 2.24
C ARG A 47 -9.74 9.37 2.98
N ASN A 48 -10.21 8.93 4.16
CA ASN A 48 -11.12 9.77 4.94
C ASN A 48 -10.37 10.93 5.64
N PRO A 49 -11.10 11.94 6.17
CA PRO A 49 -10.45 13.07 6.84
C PRO A 49 -9.56 12.70 8.03
N ALA A 50 -9.92 11.66 8.77
CA ALA A 50 -9.12 11.22 9.93
C ALA A 50 -7.74 10.70 9.50
N VAL A 51 -7.67 9.98 8.39
CA VAL A 51 -6.39 9.51 7.83
C VAL A 51 -5.57 10.68 7.31
N HIS A 52 -6.20 11.60 6.59
CA HIS A 52 -5.53 12.81 6.08
C HIS A 52 -4.90 13.60 7.24
N GLU A 53 -5.65 13.82 8.30
CA GLU A 53 -5.16 14.53 9.49
C GLU A 53 -3.97 13.79 10.15
N ALA A 54 -4.06 12.47 10.27
CA ALA A 54 -2.98 11.66 10.84
C ALA A 54 -1.72 11.69 9.98
N ILE A 55 -1.83 11.71 8.66
CA ILE A 55 -0.70 11.84 7.74
C ILE A 55 0.06 13.13 8.00
N VAL A 56 -0.65 14.24 8.15
CA VAL A 56 -0.04 15.54 8.43
C VAL A 56 0.59 15.56 9.81
N ARG A 57 -0.14 15.07 10.81
CA ARG A 57 0.32 15.03 12.21
C ARG A 57 1.61 14.21 12.36
N ASP A 58 1.66 13.06 11.74
CA ASP A 58 2.78 12.11 11.88
C ASP A 58 3.81 12.20 10.77
N LYS A 59 3.70 13.20 9.88
CA LYS A 59 4.64 13.45 8.78
C LYS A 59 4.83 12.23 7.87
N ALA A 60 3.73 11.56 7.57
CA ALA A 60 3.71 10.42 6.67
C ALA A 60 3.36 10.83 5.23
N VAL A 61 3.29 9.84 4.34
CA VAL A 61 2.93 10.05 2.93
C VAL A 61 2.02 8.90 2.48
N TYR A 62 1.01 9.24 1.68
CA TYR A 62 0.18 8.25 0.99
C TYR A 62 0.47 8.29 -0.51
N PHE A 63 0.80 7.12 -1.06
CA PHE A 63 1.10 6.93 -2.48
C PHE A 63 0.01 6.12 -3.15
N ALA A 64 -0.20 6.37 -4.44
CA ALA A 64 -1.01 5.50 -5.28
C ALA A 64 -0.12 4.67 -6.20
N ALA A 65 -0.42 3.37 -6.29
CA ALA A 65 0.12 2.52 -7.34
C ALA A 65 -0.89 2.49 -8.50
N VAL A 66 -0.40 2.19 -9.70
CA VAL A 66 -1.26 2.19 -10.90
C VAL A 66 -2.20 0.99 -10.85
N GLY A 67 -3.52 1.25 -10.82
CA GLY A 67 -4.55 0.21 -10.87
C GLY A 67 -4.53 -0.52 -12.20
N GLY A 68 -4.82 -1.82 -12.18
CA GLY A 68 -4.81 -2.65 -13.39
C GLY A 68 -3.43 -3.12 -13.83
N ALA A 69 -2.36 -2.65 -13.20
CA ALA A 69 -0.98 -2.97 -13.55
C ALA A 69 -0.37 -4.06 -12.65
N GLY A 70 -1.20 -4.90 -12.02
CA GLY A 70 -0.73 -5.89 -11.04
C GLY A 70 0.35 -6.84 -11.56
N ALA A 71 0.25 -7.24 -12.82
CA ALA A 71 1.27 -8.11 -13.44
C ALA A 71 2.60 -7.38 -13.63
N LEU A 72 2.57 -6.08 -13.98
CA LEU A 72 3.78 -5.27 -14.10
C LEU A 72 4.37 -4.96 -12.73
N LEU A 73 3.54 -4.60 -11.76
CA LEU A 73 3.99 -4.31 -10.39
C LEU A 73 4.63 -5.52 -9.73
N SER A 74 4.14 -6.73 -10.03
CA SER A 74 4.73 -7.96 -9.48
C SER A 74 6.18 -8.13 -9.89
N LYS A 75 6.57 -7.63 -11.06
CA LYS A 75 7.96 -7.69 -11.53
C LYS A 75 8.89 -6.77 -10.74
N CYS A 76 8.35 -5.78 -10.05
CA CYS A 76 9.12 -4.89 -9.18
C CYS A 76 9.32 -5.48 -7.78
N ILE A 77 8.70 -6.62 -7.48
CA ILE A 77 8.83 -7.32 -6.21
C ILE A 77 9.86 -8.43 -6.40
N THR A 78 11.00 -8.28 -5.76
CA THR A 78 12.14 -9.20 -5.92
C THR A 78 12.14 -10.33 -4.90
N SER A 79 11.50 -10.13 -3.75
CA SER A 79 11.28 -11.20 -2.78
C SER A 79 10.02 -10.94 -1.95
N SER A 80 9.46 -12.02 -1.40
CA SER A 80 8.26 -11.98 -0.58
C SER A 80 8.40 -13.00 0.54
N GLU A 81 8.15 -12.58 1.77
CA GLU A 81 8.20 -13.41 2.96
C GLU A 81 6.93 -13.20 3.78
N VAL A 82 6.23 -14.29 4.08
CA VAL A 82 5.06 -14.20 4.97
C VAL A 82 5.55 -14.01 6.40
N ILE A 83 5.09 -12.95 7.06
CA ILE A 83 5.50 -12.62 8.43
C ILE A 83 4.36 -12.76 9.44
N ALA A 84 3.10 -12.79 8.99
CA ALA A 84 1.95 -12.98 9.87
C ALA A 84 0.75 -13.51 9.08
N TYR A 85 -0.15 -14.18 9.75
CA TYR A 85 -1.40 -14.72 9.19
C TYR A 85 -1.18 -15.66 8.01
N ASP A 86 -0.20 -16.55 8.10
CA ASP A 86 0.13 -17.54 7.07
C ASP A 86 -1.09 -18.38 6.65
N ASP A 87 -1.97 -18.67 7.58
CA ASP A 87 -3.21 -19.40 7.36
C ASP A 87 -4.19 -18.69 6.42
N LEU A 88 -4.03 -17.37 6.20
CA LEU A 88 -4.88 -16.59 5.31
C LEU A 88 -4.46 -16.64 3.84
N GLY A 89 -3.38 -17.37 3.51
CA GLY A 89 -2.94 -17.53 2.13
C GLY A 89 -2.55 -16.22 1.48
N THR A 90 -3.24 -15.83 0.41
CA THR A 90 -2.93 -14.58 -0.32
C THR A 90 -3.24 -13.31 0.48
N GLU A 91 -4.00 -13.41 1.55
CA GLU A 91 -4.31 -12.28 2.45
C GLU A 91 -3.38 -12.19 3.66
N ALA A 92 -2.35 -13.04 3.73
CA ALA A 92 -1.34 -12.96 4.76
C ALA A 92 -0.56 -11.64 4.70
N VAL A 93 0.03 -11.24 5.83
CA VAL A 93 0.93 -10.09 5.86
C VAL A 93 2.31 -10.55 5.39
N ARG A 94 2.85 -9.84 4.42
CA ARG A 94 4.14 -10.19 3.79
C ARG A 94 5.13 -9.05 3.90
N LYS A 95 6.39 -9.40 4.04
CA LYS A 95 7.52 -8.47 3.87
C LYS A 95 7.97 -8.59 2.41
N LEU A 96 7.93 -7.48 1.70
CA LEU A 96 8.31 -7.43 0.29
C LEU A 96 9.62 -6.67 0.13
N THR A 97 10.49 -7.18 -0.72
CA THR A 97 11.63 -6.41 -1.23
C THR A 97 11.25 -5.95 -2.63
N VAL A 98 11.35 -4.64 -2.88
CA VAL A 98 10.94 -4.03 -4.14
C VAL A 98 12.10 -3.29 -4.78
N LYS A 99 12.06 -3.19 -6.12
CA LYS A 99 13.00 -2.42 -6.91
C LYS A 99 12.24 -1.66 -7.99
N ASP A 100 12.48 -0.35 -8.05
CA ASP A 100 11.88 0.53 -9.06
C ASP A 100 10.35 0.45 -9.09
N PHE A 101 9.73 0.34 -7.91
CA PHE A 101 8.28 0.23 -7.77
C PHE A 101 7.65 1.61 -8.02
N PRO A 102 6.87 1.78 -9.11
CA PRO A 102 6.35 3.09 -9.48
C PRO A 102 5.14 3.48 -8.64
N VAL A 103 5.22 4.62 -7.99
CA VAL A 103 4.11 5.19 -7.21
C VAL A 103 4.01 6.69 -7.44
N ILE A 104 2.83 7.24 -7.19
CA ILE A 104 2.56 8.68 -7.27
C ILE A 104 2.18 9.16 -5.87
N VAL A 105 2.75 10.26 -5.42
CA VAL A 105 2.37 10.88 -4.15
C VAL A 105 0.96 11.44 -4.29
N VAL A 106 0.04 10.99 -3.44
CA VAL A 106 -1.35 11.45 -3.41
C VAL A 106 -1.56 12.44 -2.27
N ILE A 107 -1.14 12.08 -1.07
CA ILE A 107 -1.21 12.97 0.10
C ILE A 107 0.21 13.10 0.64
N ASP A 108 0.74 14.33 0.64
CA ASP A 108 2.08 14.59 1.19
C ASP A 108 2.01 14.96 2.68
N SER A 109 3.17 15.11 3.29
CA SER A 109 3.27 15.43 4.72
C SER A 109 2.77 16.83 5.09
N ASP A 110 2.55 17.69 4.11
CA ASP A 110 1.99 19.03 4.31
C ASP A 110 0.47 19.05 4.15
N GLY A 111 -0.13 17.92 3.77
CA GLY A 111 -1.57 17.78 3.66
C GLY A 111 -2.14 18.05 2.27
N ARG A 112 -1.31 18.21 1.25
CA ARG A 112 -1.79 18.31 -0.12
C ARG A 112 -2.36 16.98 -0.54
N ASP A 113 -3.57 17.01 -1.09
CA ASP A 113 -4.27 15.82 -1.55
C ASP A 113 -4.60 15.98 -3.03
N LEU A 114 -4.00 15.13 -3.86
CA LEU A 114 -4.17 15.18 -5.31
C LEU A 114 -5.62 15.02 -5.74
N TYR A 115 -6.42 14.23 -5.01
CA TYR A 115 -7.84 14.05 -5.32
C TYR A 115 -8.66 15.31 -5.06
N GLU A 116 -8.21 16.20 -4.19
CA GLU A 116 -8.89 17.47 -3.91
C GLU A 116 -8.48 18.58 -4.88
N GLU A 117 -7.36 18.43 -5.58
CA GLU A 117 -6.82 19.40 -6.52
C GLU A 117 -7.37 19.22 -7.95
N ILE A 118 -8.12 18.17 -8.21
CA ILE A 118 -8.68 17.86 -9.53
C ILE A 118 -10.04 18.53 -9.71
#